data_d251ce8ffb3bb35f4eaa3e93eabe219d
#
_entry.id   d251ce8ffb3bb35f4eaa3e93eabe219d
#
_cell.length_a   1.000
_cell.length_b   1.000
_cell.length_c   1.000
_cell.angle_alpha   90.00
_cell.angle_beta   90.00
_cell.angle_gamma   90.00
#
_symmetry.space_group_name_H-M   'P 1'
#
loop_
_entity.id
_entity.type
_entity.pdbx_description
1 polymer ?
#
loop_
_entity_poly.entity_id
_entity_poly.type
_entity_poly.pdbx_seq_one_letter_code
_entity_poly.pdbx_strand_id
1 'polypeptide(L)'
;HLFSMYGIAMWEGYPQWDIYDGELQYAGVTQNMRDALQFIRDLYQEGLIDQETLLNDKAGWDGKINSNRVGIYYHWAQASYEYANTLYNSTGVKAEWAVMPPISAPGYEGFYTEKKIKGLQWVVKNTDDQEKIDACMKLLDAYGNQDLWQSFFLGVEGEHCEMVDGKLKKLPDDKKNMENLVLQPGQDICTVDSITELLNSVKTADTEWAIDQSIKNVKSMPDYGKGIAGDGMPNSVYDGYPDIMNRTLYVEYASKIITGEYPIEKFDEFVEKWYASGGEAVTKAAREWYEKTQK
;
A
#
# COMPACT_ATOMS: atom_id res chain seq x y z
N HIS A 1 0.36 -9.97 -2.45
CA HIS A 1 1.16 -10.59 -1.38
C HIS A 1 1.53 -12.03 -1.64
N LEU A 2 0.78 -12.79 -2.46
CA LEU A 2 1.25 -14.10 -2.90
C LEU A 2 2.58 -14.01 -3.66
N PHE A 3 2.78 -12.94 -4.43
CA PHE A 3 4.07 -12.67 -5.08
C PHE A 3 5.23 -12.51 -4.09
N SER A 4 4.98 -11.89 -2.93
CA SER A 4 6.00 -11.68 -1.90
C SER A 4 6.58 -12.98 -1.34
N MET A 5 5.85 -14.10 -1.41
CA MET A 5 6.33 -15.43 -1.01
C MET A 5 7.53 -15.91 -1.83
N TYR A 6 7.67 -15.38 -3.04
CA TYR A 6 8.75 -15.67 -3.98
C TYR A 6 9.88 -14.63 -3.93
N GLY A 7 9.97 -13.87 -2.86
CA GLY A 7 11.00 -12.82 -2.71
C GLY A 7 10.86 -11.67 -3.71
N ILE A 8 9.63 -11.40 -4.16
CA ILE A 8 9.36 -10.35 -5.14
C ILE A 8 9.01 -9.04 -4.41
N ALA A 9 9.77 -7.99 -4.70
CA ALA A 9 9.44 -6.64 -4.27
C ALA A 9 8.16 -6.17 -4.98
N MET A 10 7.07 -6.01 -4.21
CA MET A 10 5.76 -5.56 -4.71
C MET A 10 5.30 -4.33 -3.96
N TRP A 11 4.76 -3.33 -4.65
CA TRP A 11 4.12 -2.17 -4.06
C TRP A 11 2.86 -1.78 -4.84
N GLU A 12 1.76 -1.58 -4.14
CA GLU A 12 0.45 -1.23 -4.74
C GLU A 12 0.04 -2.16 -5.90
N GLY A 13 0.34 -3.45 -5.78
CA GLY A 13 0.02 -4.44 -6.79
C GLY A 13 1.02 -4.55 -7.96
N TYR A 14 2.10 -3.77 -7.94
CA TYR A 14 3.07 -3.75 -9.03
C TYR A 14 4.48 -4.16 -8.60
N PRO A 15 5.22 -4.89 -9.48
CA PRO A 15 6.62 -5.21 -9.26
C PRO A 15 7.48 -3.94 -9.14
N GLN A 16 8.44 -3.99 -8.26
CA GLN A 16 9.40 -2.93 -8.02
C GLN A 16 10.81 -3.38 -8.46
N TRP A 17 11.78 -2.50 -8.28
CA TRP A 17 13.20 -2.78 -8.50
C TRP A 17 13.84 -3.24 -7.20
N ASP A 18 14.57 -4.34 -7.25
CA ASP A 18 15.35 -4.85 -6.12
C ASP A 18 16.57 -5.64 -6.63
N ILE A 19 17.39 -6.15 -5.71
CA ILE A 19 18.55 -6.97 -6.06
C ILE A 19 18.09 -8.41 -6.30
N TYR A 20 18.30 -8.88 -7.52
CA TYR A 20 18.12 -10.28 -7.93
C TYR A 20 19.42 -10.76 -8.59
N ASP A 21 19.91 -11.92 -8.20
CA ASP A 21 21.18 -12.49 -8.69
C ASP A 21 22.38 -11.54 -8.57
N GLY A 22 22.39 -10.71 -7.51
CA GLY A 22 23.45 -9.75 -7.23
C GLY A 22 23.38 -8.44 -8.01
N GLU A 23 22.36 -8.23 -8.83
CA GLU A 23 22.19 -7.02 -9.65
C GLU A 23 20.83 -6.37 -9.43
N LEU A 24 20.76 -5.03 -9.60
CA LEU A 24 19.48 -4.33 -9.61
C LEU A 24 18.69 -4.73 -10.86
N GLN A 25 17.50 -5.31 -10.64
CA GLN A 25 16.60 -5.75 -11.69
C GLN A 25 15.16 -5.33 -11.41
N TYR A 26 14.36 -5.20 -12.46
CA TYR A 26 12.92 -5.06 -12.34
C TYR A 26 12.31 -6.42 -11.97
N ALA A 27 11.67 -6.48 -10.82
CA ALA A 27 11.11 -7.75 -10.30
C ALA A 27 10.16 -8.45 -11.29
N GLY A 28 9.50 -7.68 -12.15
CA GLY A 28 8.52 -8.19 -13.12
C GLY A 28 9.10 -9.12 -14.20
N VAL A 29 10.43 -9.08 -14.45
CA VAL A 29 11.08 -9.90 -15.50
C VAL A 29 11.96 -11.02 -14.92
N THR A 30 11.89 -11.28 -13.63
CA THR A 30 12.72 -12.27 -12.94
C THR A 30 12.12 -13.68 -12.97
N GLN A 31 12.96 -14.69 -12.74
CA GLN A 31 12.49 -16.06 -12.55
C GLN A 31 11.53 -16.18 -11.35
N ASN A 32 11.76 -15.40 -10.30
CA ASN A 32 10.86 -15.30 -9.15
C ASN A 32 9.43 -14.96 -9.58
N MET A 33 9.28 -13.99 -10.50
CA MET A 33 7.98 -13.59 -11.04
C MET A 33 7.33 -14.70 -11.86
N ARG A 34 8.11 -15.39 -12.67
CA ARG A 34 7.61 -16.52 -13.46
C ARG A 34 7.01 -17.60 -12.56
N ASP A 35 7.74 -17.99 -11.52
CA ASP A 35 7.32 -19.05 -10.60
C ASP A 35 6.10 -18.60 -9.74
N ALA A 36 6.07 -17.33 -9.34
CA ALA A 36 4.92 -16.78 -8.66
C ALA A 36 3.67 -16.74 -9.54
N LEU A 37 3.80 -16.35 -10.81
CA LEU A 37 2.68 -16.35 -11.76
C LEU A 37 2.14 -17.75 -12.01
N GLN A 38 3.01 -18.77 -12.11
CA GLN A 38 2.58 -20.15 -12.22
C GLN A 38 1.76 -20.57 -10.99
N PHE A 39 2.26 -20.30 -9.78
CA PHE A 39 1.56 -20.62 -8.54
C PHE A 39 0.20 -19.94 -8.44
N ILE A 40 0.14 -18.64 -8.73
CA ILE A 40 -1.12 -17.86 -8.68
C ILE A 40 -2.11 -18.37 -9.74
N ARG A 41 -1.63 -18.72 -10.94
CA ARG A 41 -2.43 -19.36 -11.98
C ARG A 41 -3.05 -20.66 -11.48
N ASP A 42 -2.26 -21.53 -10.83
CA ASP A 42 -2.74 -22.80 -10.32
C ASP A 42 -3.83 -22.60 -9.27
N LEU A 43 -3.63 -21.65 -8.32
CA LEU A 43 -4.65 -21.28 -7.34
C LEU A 43 -5.92 -20.71 -8.00
N TYR A 44 -5.77 -19.94 -9.07
CA TYR A 44 -6.91 -19.39 -9.82
C TYR A 44 -7.70 -20.51 -10.52
N GLN A 45 -7.01 -21.42 -11.19
CA GLN A 45 -7.64 -22.54 -11.89
C GLN A 45 -8.31 -23.53 -10.94
N GLU A 46 -7.76 -23.73 -9.74
CA GLU A 46 -8.37 -24.56 -8.68
C GLU A 46 -9.52 -23.85 -7.94
N GLY A 47 -9.79 -22.58 -8.25
CA GLY A 47 -10.84 -21.79 -7.59
C GLY A 47 -10.51 -21.41 -6.14
N LEU A 48 -9.24 -21.45 -5.75
CA LEU A 48 -8.78 -21.12 -4.39
C LEU A 48 -8.59 -19.62 -4.16
N ILE A 49 -8.53 -18.83 -5.22
CA ILE A 49 -8.58 -17.37 -5.17
C ILE A 49 -9.83 -16.86 -5.89
N ASP A 50 -10.23 -15.65 -5.53
CA ASP A 50 -11.44 -15.03 -6.08
C ASP A 50 -11.38 -14.97 -7.62
N GLN A 51 -12.35 -15.58 -8.29
CA GLN A 51 -12.41 -15.64 -9.75
C GLN A 51 -12.67 -14.26 -10.40
N GLU A 52 -13.17 -13.31 -9.62
CA GLU A 52 -13.35 -11.91 -10.04
C GLU A 52 -12.20 -11.00 -9.63
N THR A 53 -11.08 -11.56 -9.15
CA THR A 53 -9.96 -10.78 -8.58
C THR A 53 -9.42 -9.70 -9.50
N LEU A 54 -9.50 -9.88 -10.82
CA LEU A 54 -9.06 -8.90 -11.83
C LEU A 54 -10.15 -7.89 -12.20
N LEU A 55 -11.38 -8.10 -11.77
CA LEU A 55 -12.55 -7.27 -12.09
C LEU A 55 -13.10 -6.51 -10.88
N ASN A 56 -12.69 -6.89 -9.68
CA ASN A 56 -13.17 -6.25 -8.46
C ASN A 56 -12.76 -4.77 -8.42
N ASP A 57 -13.75 -3.92 -8.29
CA ASP A 57 -13.57 -2.58 -7.75
C ASP A 57 -13.53 -2.63 -6.20
N LYS A 58 -13.32 -1.46 -5.57
CA LYS A 58 -13.27 -1.38 -4.11
C LYS A 58 -14.57 -1.85 -3.45
N ALA A 59 -15.73 -1.51 -4.01
CA ALA A 59 -17.02 -1.87 -3.43
C ALA A 59 -17.28 -3.39 -3.50
N GLY A 60 -16.95 -4.04 -4.62
CA GLY A 60 -17.04 -5.49 -4.77
C GLY A 60 -16.11 -6.22 -3.81
N TRP A 61 -14.87 -5.74 -3.66
CA TRP A 61 -13.89 -6.29 -2.75
C TRP A 61 -14.29 -6.12 -1.27
N ASP A 62 -14.67 -4.91 -0.85
CA ASP A 62 -15.18 -4.63 0.49
C ASP A 62 -16.42 -5.51 0.83
N GLY A 63 -17.32 -5.66 -0.13
CA GLY A 63 -18.53 -6.48 0.03
C GLY A 63 -18.23 -7.94 0.34
N LYS A 64 -17.18 -8.51 -0.26
CA LYS A 64 -16.74 -9.89 -0.02
C LYS A 64 -16.15 -10.07 1.38
N ILE A 65 -15.35 -9.12 1.86
CA ILE A 65 -14.82 -9.14 3.22
C ILE A 65 -15.95 -8.97 4.24
N ASN A 66 -16.79 -7.96 4.07
CA ASN A 66 -17.86 -7.61 5.00
C ASN A 66 -19.01 -8.65 5.05
N SER A 67 -19.08 -9.57 4.11
CA SER A 67 -20.04 -10.69 4.09
C SER A 67 -19.46 -12.02 4.54
N ASN A 68 -18.26 -12.02 5.16
CA ASN A 68 -17.57 -13.23 5.66
C ASN A 68 -17.27 -14.27 4.56
N ARG A 69 -16.99 -13.81 3.34
CA ARG A 69 -16.65 -14.68 2.21
C ARG A 69 -15.14 -14.85 1.99
N VAL A 70 -14.32 -14.11 2.74
CA VAL A 70 -12.87 -14.02 2.56
C VAL A 70 -12.18 -14.30 3.89
N GLY A 71 -11.28 -15.28 3.91
CA GLY A 71 -10.44 -15.61 5.08
C GLY A 71 -9.08 -14.88 5.09
N ILE A 72 -8.61 -14.45 3.91
CA ILE A 72 -7.35 -13.72 3.76
C ILE A 72 -7.60 -12.55 2.80
N TYR A 73 -7.17 -11.35 3.19
CA TYR A 73 -7.25 -10.18 2.32
C TYR A 73 -6.04 -9.27 2.55
N TYR A 74 -5.80 -8.36 1.63
CA TYR A 74 -4.75 -7.37 1.72
C TYR A 74 -5.32 -5.97 1.94
N HIS A 75 -4.89 -5.33 3.01
CA HIS A 75 -5.20 -3.94 3.31
C HIS A 75 -4.20 -3.37 4.33
N TRP A 76 -4.34 -2.10 4.64
CA TRP A 76 -3.60 -1.46 5.71
C TRP A 76 -4.04 -2.02 7.07
N ALA A 77 -3.08 -2.31 7.94
CA ALA A 77 -3.36 -2.97 9.22
C ALA A 77 -4.37 -2.22 10.10
N GLN A 78 -4.35 -0.88 10.04
CA GLN A 78 -5.30 -0.05 10.80
C GLN A 78 -6.74 -0.17 10.31
N ALA A 79 -7.00 -0.56 9.07
CA ALA A 79 -8.34 -0.74 8.56
C ALA A 79 -9.02 -2.02 9.08
N SER A 80 -8.28 -2.91 9.72
CA SER A 80 -8.83 -4.19 10.20
C SER A 80 -10.00 -4.02 11.17
N TYR A 81 -10.04 -2.94 11.97
CA TYR A 81 -11.15 -2.68 12.88
C TYR A 81 -12.46 -2.35 12.13
N GLU A 82 -12.37 -1.62 11.03
CA GLU A 82 -13.54 -1.22 10.24
C GLU A 82 -14.20 -2.45 9.62
N TYR A 83 -13.39 -3.35 9.04
CA TYR A 83 -13.88 -4.61 8.50
C TYR A 83 -14.42 -5.54 9.58
N ALA A 84 -13.73 -5.66 10.73
CA ALA A 84 -14.21 -6.46 11.84
C ALA A 84 -15.54 -5.95 12.39
N ASN A 85 -15.67 -4.63 12.57
CA ASN A 85 -16.88 -4.00 13.09
C ASN A 85 -18.04 -4.08 12.07
N THR A 86 -17.79 -3.83 10.79
CA THR A 86 -18.79 -3.93 9.72
C THR A 86 -19.30 -5.37 9.57
N LEU A 87 -18.41 -6.35 9.60
CA LEU A 87 -18.77 -7.76 9.57
C LEU A 87 -19.61 -8.14 10.79
N TYR A 88 -19.25 -7.70 11.98
CA TYR A 88 -20.02 -7.95 13.19
C TYR A 88 -21.43 -7.34 13.11
N ASN A 89 -21.55 -6.10 12.68
CA ASN A 89 -22.83 -5.41 12.56
C ASN A 89 -23.75 -6.06 11.52
N SER A 90 -23.18 -6.63 10.45
CA SER A 90 -23.96 -7.25 9.38
C SER A 90 -24.32 -8.72 9.61
N THR A 91 -23.46 -9.46 10.32
CA THR A 91 -23.58 -10.93 10.46
C THR A 91 -23.65 -11.43 11.89
N GLY A 92 -23.31 -10.60 12.88
CA GLY A 92 -23.10 -11.01 14.28
C GLY A 92 -21.79 -11.77 14.55
N VAL A 93 -20.93 -11.94 13.52
CA VAL A 93 -19.65 -12.66 13.65
C VAL A 93 -18.54 -11.71 14.08
N LYS A 94 -17.93 -11.95 15.24
CA LYS A 94 -16.71 -11.28 15.67
C LYS A 94 -15.51 -11.95 15.01
N ALA A 95 -15.04 -11.40 13.89
CA ALA A 95 -13.84 -11.89 13.24
C ALA A 95 -12.59 -11.42 13.99
N GLU A 96 -11.63 -12.32 14.16
CA GLU A 96 -10.31 -12.00 14.67
C GLU A 96 -9.32 -11.89 13.49
N TRP A 97 -9.06 -10.66 13.08
CA TRP A 97 -8.10 -10.38 12.01
C TRP A 97 -6.70 -10.20 12.59
N ALA A 98 -5.75 -10.98 12.07
CA ALA A 98 -4.35 -10.87 12.44
C ALA A 98 -3.47 -10.63 11.21
N VAL A 99 -2.41 -9.87 11.37
CA VAL A 99 -1.39 -9.75 10.32
C VAL A 99 -0.69 -11.09 10.16
N MET A 100 -0.67 -11.59 8.94
CA MET A 100 0.07 -12.81 8.60
C MET A 100 1.55 -12.45 8.41
N PRO A 101 2.48 -13.13 9.09
CA PRO A 101 3.91 -12.97 8.82
C PRO A 101 4.23 -13.30 7.36
N PRO A 102 5.34 -12.78 6.79
CA PRO A 102 5.79 -13.19 5.47
C PRO A 102 5.98 -14.71 5.40
N ILE A 103 5.41 -15.33 4.40
CA ILE A 103 5.56 -16.74 4.10
C ILE A 103 6.57 -16.86 2.95
N SER A 104 7.40 -17.90 2.96
CA SER A 104 8.37 -18.20 1.91
C SER A 104 7.90 -19.39 1.08
N ALA A 105 7.94 -19.26 -0.24
CA ALA A 105 7.85 -20.40 -1.13
C ALA A 105 9.16 -21.24 -1.08
N PRO A 106 9.11 -22.54 -1.38
CA PRO A 106 10.31 -23.36 -1.37
C PRO A 106 11.43 -22.80 -2.25
N GLY A 107 12.60 -22.56 -1.67
CA GLY A 107 13.76 -22.00 -2.36
C GLY A 107 13.78 -20.46 -2.44
N TYR A 108 12.79 -19.76 -1.88
CA TYR A 108 12.69 -18.32 -1.86
C TYR A 108 12.63 -17.79 -0.43
N GLU A 109 13.01 -16.51 -0.25
CA GLU A 109 12.82 -15.77 1.00
C GLU A 109 11.70 -14.75 0.82
N GLY A 110 10.55 -15.02 1.46
CA GLY A 110 9.40 -14.14 1.41
C GLY A 110 9.56 -12.92 2.32
N PHE A 111 9.08 -11.77 1.86
CA PHE A 111 9.08 -10.53 2.65
C PHE A 111 7.95 -9.59 2.23
N TYR A 112 7.61 -8.62 3.09
CA TYR A 112 6.75 -7.50 2.69
C TYR A 112 7.62 -6.29 2.35
N THR A 113 7.34 -5.68 1.20
CA THR A 113 8.07 -4.49 0.77
C THR A 113 7.77 -3.32 1.70
N GLU A 114 8.83 -2.72 2.23
CA GLU A 114 8.78 -1.45 2.94
C GLU A 114 9.39 -0.36 2.05
N LYS A 115 8.68 0.75 1.87
CA LYS A 115 9.21 1.95 1.20
C LYS A 115 9.42 3.04 2.23
N LYS A 116 10.66 3.48 2.37
CA LYS A 116 11.05 4.61 3.23
C LYS A 116 10.82 5.94 2.54
N ILE A 117 11.03 5.97 1.21
CA ILE A 117 10.80 7.14 0.38
C ILE A 117 9.45 6.97 -0.29
N LYS A 118 8.46 7.71 0.20
CA LYS A 118 7.10 7.71 -0.37
C LYS A 118 7.06 8.58 -1.62
N GLY A 119 6.39 8.08 -2.67
CA GLY A 119 6.26 8.80 -3.94
C GLY A 119 5.29 9.98 -3.91
N LEU A 120 4.58 10.19 -2.81
CA LEU A 120 3.66 11.32 -2.66
C LEU A 120 4.46 12.57 -2.31
N GLN A 121 4.25 13.63 -3.09
CA GLN A 121 4.91 14.91 -2.93
C GLN A 121 3.88 16.04 -2.98
N TRP A 122 4.07 17.02 -2.14
CA TRP A 122 3.35 18.27 -2.25
C TRP A 122 3.93 19.09 -3.38
N VAL A 123 3.08 19.58 -4.27
CA VAL A 123 3.47 20.50 -5.33
C VAL A 123 2.73 21.83 -5.17
N VAL A 124 3.48 22.91 -5.21
CA VAL A 124 2.93 24.25 -5.22
C VAL A 124 2.90 24.73 -6.66
N LYS A 125 1.71 25.15 -7.14
CA LYS A 125 1.56 25.70 -8.49
C LYS A 125 2.48 26.92 -8.64
N ASN A 126 3.28 26.93 -9.72
CA ASN A 126 4.08 28.10 -10.04
C ASN A 126 3.18 29.32 -10.30
N THR A 127 3.43 30.41 -9.58
CA THR A 127 2.67 31.65 -9.65
C THR A 127 3.59 32.82 -9.30
N ASP A 128 3.30 34.00 -9.85
CA ASP A 128 3.99 35.26 -9.50
C ASP A 128 3.43 35.91 -8.21
N ASP A 129 2.43 35.30 -7.60
CA ASP A 129 1.79 35.76 -6.37
C ASP A 129 2.57 35.26 -5.14
N GLN A 130 3.46 36.10 -4.64
CA GLN A 130 4.31 35.77 -3.49
C GLN A 130 3.51 35.47 -2.23
N GLU A 131 2.38 36.15 -2.01
CA GLU A 131 1.54 35.92 -0.83
C GLU A 131 0.95 34.51 -0.83
N LYS A 132 0.56 34.00 -2.01
CA LYS A 132 0.11 32.63 -2.15
C LYS A 132 1.22 31.62 -1.90
N ILE A 133 2.42 31.87 -2.43
CA ILE A 133 3.58 31.01 -2.18
C ILE A 133 3.85 30.94 -0.68
N ASP A 134 3.92 32.08 -0.01
CA ASP A 134 4.17 32.17 1.43
C ASP A 134 3.08 31.46 2.26
N ALA A 135 1.81 31.59 1.85
CA ALA A 135 0.70 30.88 2.50
C ALA A 135 0.82 29.36 2.32
N CYS A 136 1.17 28.89 1.11
CA CYS A 136 1.42 27.46 0.86
C CYS A 136 2.58 26.93 1.71
N MET A 137 3.69 27.68 1.79
CA MET A 137 4.84 27.27 2.60
C MET A 137 4.51 27.20 4.09
N LYS A 138 3.74 28.19 4.61
CA LYS A 138 3.25 28.14 6.01
C LYS A 138 2.35 26.93 6.27
N LEU A 139 1.50 26.56 5.31
CA LEU A 139 0.65 25.39 5.44
C LEU A 139 1.48 24.10 5.47
N LEU A 140 2.49 23.99 4.59
CA LEU A 140 3.39 22.85 4.58
C LEU A 140 4.21 22.72 5.86
N ASP A 141 4.69 23.85 6.40
CA ASP A 141 5.36 23.92 7.70
C ASP A 141 4.44 23.44 8.84
N ALA A 142 3.17 23.88 8.81
CA ALA A 142 2.18 23.43 9.79
C ALA A 142 1.94 21.93 9.72
N TYR A 143 1.90 21.34 8.52
CA TYR A 143 1.76 19.87 8.34
C TYR A 143 2.96 19.08 8.87
N GLY A 144 4.16 19.65 8.82
CA GLY A 144 5.37 19.06 9.41
C GLY A 144 5.48 19.24 10.93
N ASN A 145 4.60 20.03 11.54
CA ASN A 145 4.64 20.31 12.98
C ASN A 145 3.85 19.25 13.76
N GLN A 146 4.57 18.43 14.55
CA GLN A 146 3.98 17.40 15.39
C GLN A 146 2.98 17.91 16.42
N ASP A 147 3.16 19.13 16.92
CA ASP A 147 2.24 19.72 17.91
C ASP A 147 0.85 20.02 17.30
N LEU A 148 0.80 20.26 15.97
CA LEU A 148 -0.44 20.50 15.24
C LEU A 148 -1.07 19.19 14.67
N TRP A 149 -0.35 18.09 14.76
CA TRP A 149 -0.77 16.81 14.18
C TRP A 149 -2.16 16.38 14.67
N GLN A 150 -2.42 16.47 15.98
CA GLN A 150 -3.71 16.10 16.54
C GLN A 150 -4.86 16.94 15.94
N SER A 151 -4.64 18.24 15.77
CA SER A 151 -5.63 19.15 15.16
C SER A 151 -5.93 18.78 13.70
N PHE A 152 -4.94 18.33 12.94
CA PHE A 152 -5.15 17.89 11.56
C PHE A 152 -5.91 16.55 11.47
N PHE A 153 -5.71 15.63 12.40
CA PHE A 153 -6.37 14.32 12.37
C PHE A 153 -7.70 14.27 13.14
N LEU A 154 -7.76 14.97 14.27
CA LEU A 154 -8.94 14.93 15.13
C LEU A 154 -9.84 16.14 14.92
N GLY A 155 -9.32 17.20 14.31
CA GLY A 155 -10.01 18.46 14.15
C GLY A 155 -9.83 19.38 15.37
N VAL A 156 -10.69 20.36 15.48
CA VAL A 156 -10.68 21.40 16.52
C VAL A 156 -11.47 20.91 17.72
N GLU A 157 -10.89 21.04 18.92
CA GLU A 157 -11.56 20.70 20.18
C GLU A 157 -12.82 21.55 20.37
N GLY A 158 -13.91 20.93 20.77
CA GLY A 158 -15.23 21.53 20.90
C GLY A 158 -16.06 21.56 19.62
N GLU A 159 -15.44 21.35 18.44
CA GLU A 159 -16.13 21.31 17.14
C GLU A 159 -16.11 19.92 16.49
N HIS A 160 -14.99 19.20 16.56
CA HIS A 160 -14.78 17.91 15.92
C HIS A 160 -14.39 16.81 16.90
N CYS A 161 -13.81 17.18 18.03
CA CYS A 161 -13.39 16.30 19.11
C CYS A 161 -13.61 16.95 20.46
N GLU A 162 -13.58 16.13 21.52
CA GLU A 162 -13.69 16.59 22.90
C GLU A 162 -12.69 15.85 23.80
N MET A 163 -12.32 16.46 24.89
CA MET A 163 -11.45 15.84 25.90
C MET A 163 -12.26 14.91 26.80
N VAL A 164 -11.93 13.61 26.76
CA VAL A 164 -12.54 12.58 27.61
C VAL A 164 -11.44 11.83 28.33
N ASP A 165 -11.42 11.85 29.65
CA ASP A 165 -10.42 11.19 30.49
C ASP A 165 -8.97 11.51 30.12
N GLY A 166 -8.71 12.78 29.78
CA GLY A 166 -7.38 13.29 29.40
C GLY A 166 -6.92 12.89 27.99
N LYS A 167 -7.83 12.38 27.13
CA LYS A 167 -7.57 12.05 25.74
C LYS A 167 -8.59 12.70 24.82
N LEU A 168 -8.14 13.18 23.66
CA LEU A 168 -9.05 13.65 22.63
C LEU A 168 -9.81 12.48 22.01
N LYS A 169 -11.14 12.64 21.93
CA LYS A 169 -12.07 11.70 21.28
C LYS A 169 -12.81 12.43 20.17
N LYS A 170 -12.94 11.80 19.00
CA LYS A 170 -13.77 12.35 17.92
C LYS A 170 -15.22 12.40 18.35
N LEU A 171 -15.89 13.52 18.04
CA LEU A 171 -17.34 13.60 18.16
C LEU A 171 -18.03 12.68 17.12
N PRO A 172 -19.24 12.18 17.41
CA PRO A 172 -20.09 11.56 16.40
C PRO A 172 -20.32 12.50 15.22
N ASP A 173 -20.49 11.94 14.01
CA ASP A 173 -20.57 12.74 12.77
C ASP A 173 -21.75 13.75 12.77
N ASP A 174 -22.87 13.39 13.41
CA ASP A 174 -24.03 14.26 13.58
C ASP A 174 -23.80 15.45 14.53
N LYS A 175 -22.69 15.45 15.28
CA LYS A 175 -22.31 16.51 16.24
C LYS A 175 -21.10 17.32 15.78
N LYS A 176 -20.47 16.95 14.68
CA LYS A 176 -19.31 17.67 14.15
C LYS A 176 -19.72 18.93 13.40
N ASN A 177 -18.96 20.00 13.59
CA ASN A 177 -19.04 21.16 12.72
C ASN A 177 -18.25 20.90 11.41
N MET A 178 -18.95 20.41 10.39
CA MET A 178 -18.31 20.04 9.12
C MET A 178 -17.78 21.25 8.33
N GLU A 179 -18.20 22.47 8.64
CA GLU A 179 -17.72 23.68 7.95
C GLU A 179 -16.25 24.00 8.24
N ASN A 180 -15.80 23.63 9.44
CA ASN A 180 -14.41 23.83 9.89
C ASN A 180 -13.60 22.53 9.89
N LEU A 181 -14.06 21.50 9.19
CA LEU A 181 -13.34 20.23 9.14
C LEU A 181 -12.00 20.43 8.42
N VAL A 182 -10.92 20.26 9.15
CA VAL A 182 -9.56 20.29 8.60
C VAL A 182 -9.36 19.05 7.74
N LEU A 183 -9.03 19.26 6.47
CA LEU A 183 -8.67 18.16 5.57
C LEU A 183 -7.44 17.45 6.11
N GLN A 184 -7.52 16.13 6.23
CA GLN A 184 -6.39 15.30 6.66
C GLN A 184 -5.23 15.49 5.67
N PRO A 185 -4.13 16.10 6.09
CA PRO A 185 -2.95 16.14 5.26
C PRO A 185 -2.35 14.75 5.24
N GLY A 186 -2.15 14.24 4.07
CA GLY A 186 -1.57 12.96 3.71
C GLY A 186 -1.14 12.03 4.85
N GLN A 187 -1.57 10.81 4.79
CA GLN A 187 -1.22 9.74 5.74
C GLN A 187 0.29 9.43 5.79
N ASP A 188 1.09 10.21 5.08
CA ASP A 188 2.52 9.99 4.85
C ASP A 188 3.42 10.23 6.05
N ILE A 189 2.90 10.91 7.08
CA ILE A 189 3.62 11.18 8.34
C ILE A 189 3.17 10.21 9.45
N CYS A 190 2.35 9.21 9.13
CA CYS A 190 1.85 8.27 10.12
C CYS A 190 2.95 7.34 10.61
N THR A 191 3.26 7.43 11.90
CA THR A 191 4.06 6.46 12.64
C THR A 191 3.13 5.44 13.31
N VAL A 192 3.69 4.33 13.79
CA VAL A 192 2.95 3.35 14.61
C VAL A 192 2.27 4.03 15.80
N ASP A 193 2.94 4.98 16.44
CA ASP A 193 2.41 5.69 17.59
C ASP A 193 1.25 6.61 17.20
N SER A 194 1.40 7.40 16.13
CA SER A 194 0.36 8.31 15.67
C SER A 194 -0.90 7.56 15.20
N ILE A 195 -0.74 6.43 14.51
CA ILE A 195 -1.87 5.56 14.13
C ILE A 195 -2.54 4.96 15.37
N THR A 196 -1.75 4.54 16.37
CA THR A 196 -2.27 4.01 17.64
C THR A 196 -3.07 5.07 18.39
N GLU A 197 -2.62 6.31 18.45
CA GLU A 197 -3.35 7.41 19.05
C GLU A 197 -4.66 7.70 18.31
N LEU A 198 -4.62 7.74 16.99
CA LEU A 198 -5.81 7.91 16.15
C LEU A 198 -6.85 6.82 16.41
N LEU A 199 -6.44 5.55 16.44
CA LEU A 199 -7.32 4.43 16.74
C LEU A 199 -7.92 4.55 18.14
N ASN A 200 -7.14 4.91 19.14
CA ASN A 200 -7.65 5.15 20.50
C ASN A 200 -8.63 6.33 20.56
N SER A 201 -8.48 7.35 19.73
CA SER A 201 -9.36 8.51 19.72
C SER A 201 -10.78 8.22 19.22
N VAL A 202 -10.94 7.17 18.39
CA VAL A 202 -12.24 6.74 17.84
C VAL A 202 -12.82 5.53 18.59
N LYS A 203 -12.15 5.05 19.64
CA LYS A 203 -12.56 3.89 20.42
C LYS A 203 -13.81 4.20 21.26
N THR A 204 -14.81 3.33 21.15
CA THR A 204 -16.04 3.33 21.96
C THR A 204 -16.20 1.97 22.62
N ALA A 205 -17.14 1.83 23.57
CA ALA A 205 -17.42 0.56 24.21
C ALA A 205 -17.81 -0.56 23.20
N ASP A 206 -18.49 -0.21 22.12
CA ASP A 206 -18.94 -1.16 21.10
C ASP A 206 -17.82 -1.58 20.14
N THR A 207 -16.84 -0.71 19.91
CA THR A 207 -15.76 -0.91 18.93
C THR A 207 -14.41 -1.28 19.57
N GLU A 208 -14.28 -1.21 20.88
CA GLU A 208 -13.04 -1.43 21.61
C GLU A 208 -12.33 -2.73 21.20
N TRP A 209 -13.07 -3.84 21.15
CA TRP A 209 -12.53 -5.14 20.78
C TRP A 209 -11.89 -5.18 19.39
N ALA A 210 -12.50 -4.50 18.40
CA ALA A 210 -11.98 -4.44 17.03
C ALA A 210 -10.80 -3.48 16.92
N ILE A 211 -10.86 -2.35 17.63
CA ILE A 211 -9.78 -1.35 17.65
C ILE A 211 -8.54 -1.89 18.34
N ASP A 212 -8.68 -2.60 19.47
CA ASP A 212 -7.54 -3.20 20.16
C ASP A 212 -6.82 -4.25 19.30
N GLN A 213 -7.58 -5.02 18.54
CA GLN A 213 -7.06 -5.93 17.53
C GLN A 213 -6.27 -5.17 16.44
N SER A 214 -6.83 -4.07 15.92
CA SER A 214 -6.18 -3.24 14.93
C SER A 214 -4.89 -2.60 15.45
N ILE A 215 -4.86 -2.12 16.69
CA ILE A 215 -3.66 -1.59 17.34
C ILE A 215 -2.57 -2.66 17.43
N LYS A 216 -2.95 -3.90 17.81
CA LYS A 216 -2.01 -5.02 17.83
C LYS A 216 -1.44 -5.31 16.45
N ASN A 217 -2.27 -5.27 15.41
CA ASN A 217 -1.86 -5.48 14.03
C ASN A 217 -0.90 -4.38 13.56
N VAL A 218 -1.20 -3.12 13.80
CA VAL A 218 -0.33 -1.98 13.46
C VAL A 218 1.05 -2.11 14.12
N LYS A 219 1.09 -2.50 15.39
CA LYS A 219 2.34 -2.66 16.14
C LYS A 219 3.22 -3.81 15.66
N SER A 220 2.64 -4.82 14.99
CA SER A 220 3.41 -5.95 14.46
C SER A 220 3.98 -5.69 13.06
N MET A 221 3.49 -4.70 12.32
CA MET A 221 3.89 -4.45 10.93
C MET A 221 5.38 -4.13 10.74
N PRO A 222 6.05 -3.33 11.61
CA PRO A 222 7.48 -3.03 11.44
C PRO A 222 8.39 -4.25 11.43
N ASP A 223 7.98 -5.33 12.10
CA ASP A 223 8.79 -6.56 12.18
C ASP A 223 8.84 -7.34 10.85
N TYR A 224 7.97 -6.99 9.90
CA TYR A 224 7.77 -7.73 8.65
C TYR A 224 8.21 -6.98 7.39
N GLY A 225 8.58 -5.71 7.55
CA GLY A 225 8.99 -4.84 6.46
C GLY A 225 10.44 -5.09 6.04
N LYS A 226 10.70 -5.14 4.73
CA LYS A 226 12.04 -5.15 4.15
C LYS A 226 12.16 -4.02 3.14
N GLY A 227 13.16 -3.16 3.32
CA GLY A 227 13.50 -2.12 2.35
C GLY A 227 14.01 -2.75 1.05
N ILE A 228 13.74 -2.08 -0.06
CA ILE A 228 14.11 -2.52 -1.41
C ILE A 228 15.14 -1.58 -2.04
N ALA A 229 16.01 -2.10 -2.88
CA ALA A 229 17.11 -1.34 -3.49
C ALA A 229 16.63 -0.23 -4.45
N GLY A 230 15.45 -0.40 -5.06
CA GLY A 230 14.86 0.61 -5.96
C GLY A 230 14.04 1.68 -5.26
N ASP A 231 14.03 1.74 -3.92
CA ASP A 231 13.30 2.78 -3.21
C ASP A 231 13.90 4.16 -3.46
N GLY A 232 13.04 5.13 -3.78
CA GLY A 232 13.46 6.49 -4.13
C GLY A 232 14.00 6.67 -5.56
N MET A 233 13.92 5.65 -6.41
CA MET A 233 14.31 5.78 -7.82
C MET A 233 13.41 6.81 -8.52
N PRO A 234 14.01 7.84 -9.18
CA PRO A 234 13.23 8.89 -9.81
C PRO A 234 12.57 8.41 -11.10
N ASN A 235 11.42 8.98 -11.43
CA ASN A 235 10.71 8.68 -12.68
C ASN A 235 11.51 9.00 -13.94
N SER A 236 12.51 9.87 -13.86
CA SER A 236 13.40 10.19 -15.01
C SER A 236 14.18 8.97 -15.52
N VAL A 237 14.29 7.91 -14.76
CA VAL A 237 14.84 6.62 -15.23
C VAL A 237 14.02 6.06 -16.41
N TYR A 238 12.74 6.41 -16.47
CA TYR A 238 11.81 5.97 -17.52
C TYR A 238 11.63 6.98 -18.65
N ASP A 239 12.44 8.05 -18.71
CA ASP A 239 12.30 9.08 -19.73
C ASP A 239 12.41 8.49 -21.15
N GLY A 240 11.39 8.75 -21.96
CA GLY A 240 11.25 8.16 -23.30
C GLY A 240 10.56 6.79 -23.34
N TYR A 241 10.23 6.17 -22.18
CA TYR A 241 9.64 4.83 -22.10
C TYR A 241 8.37 4.79 -21.24
N PRO A 242 7.31 5.55 -21.59
CA PRO A 242 6.10 5.65 -20.77
C PRO A 242 5.38 4.32 -20.59
N ASP A 243 5.41 3.42 -21.58
CA ASP A 243 4.76 2.12 -21.49
C ASP A 243 5.45 1.19 -20.47
N ILE A 244 6.77 1.29 -20.35
CA ILE A 244 7.53 0.59 -19.31
C ILE A 244 7.15 1.15 -17.93
N MET A 245 7.11 2.47 -17.79
CA MET A 245 6.73 3.13 -16.53
C MET A 245 5.30 2.77 -16.13
N ASN A 246 4.36 2.75 -17.06
CA ASN A 246 2.95 2.40 -16.82
C ASN A 246 2.71 0.90 -16.67
N ARG A 247 3.73 0.06 -16.90
CA ARG A 247 3.67 -1.40 -16.72
C ARG A 247 2.61 -2.10 -17.59
N THR A 248 2.23 -1.48 -18.72
CA THR A 248 1.15 -1.95 -19.59
C THR A 248 1.35 -3.40 -20.02
N LEU A 249 2.56 -3.71 -20.49
CA LEU A 249 2.91 -5.05 -20.95
C LEU A 249 2.88 -6.09 -19.83
N TYR A 250 3.38 -5.72 -18.64
CA TYR A 250 3.33 -6.60 -17.46
C TYR A 250 1.89 -6.94 -17.07
N VAL A 251 1.03 -5.93 -16.97
CA VAL A 251 -0.38 -6.14 -16.59
C VAL A 251 -1.09 -7.05 -17.59
N GLU A 252 -0.86 -6.84 -18.90
CA GLU A 252 -1.45 -7.67 -19.94
C GLU A 252 -1.04 -9.14 -19.79
N TYR A 253 0.27 -9.41 -19.74
CA TYR A 253 0.75 -10.79 -19.69
C TYR A 253 0.44 -11.47 -18.36
N ALA A 254 0.64 -10.79 -17.24
CA ALA A 254 0.36 -11.35 -15.92
C ALA A 254 -1.11 -11.72 -15.75
N SER A 255 -2.04 -10.84 -16.16
CA SER A 255 -3.48 -11.13 -16.07
C SER A 255 -3.88 -12.33 -16.95
N LYS A 256 -3.40 -12.38 -18.19
CA LYS A 256 -3.69 -13.51 -19.12
C LYS A 256 -3.07 -14.84 -18.67
N ILE A 257 -1.90 -14.81 -18.06
CA ILE A 257 -1.29 -16.00 -17.47
C ILE A 257 -2.11 -16.46 -16.27
N ILE A 258 -2.46 -15.59 -15.35
CA ILE A 258 -3.24 -15.93 -14.16
C ILE A 258 -4.59 -16.55 -14.55
N THR A 259 -5.31 -15.95 -15.49
CA THR A 259 -6.62 -16.45 -15.94
C THR A 259 -6.54 -17.73 -16.77
N GLY A 260 -5.35 -18.11 -17.23
CA GLY A 260 -5.14 -19.27 -18.08
C GLY A 260 -5.36 -19.02 -19.58
N GLU A 261 -5.62 -17.76 -19.98
CA GLU A 261 -5.67 -17.39 -21.41
C GLU A 261 -4.31 -17.60 -22.08
N TYR A 262 -3.23 -17.30 -21.34
CA TYR A 262 -1.86 -17.59 -21.78
C TYR A 262 -1.27 -18.74 -20.95
N PRO A 263 -0.54 -19.68 -21.58
CA PRO A 263 0.31 -20.61 -20.84
C PRO A 263 1.50 -19.87 -20.22
N ILE A 264 2.14 -20.48 -19.20
CA ILE A 264 3.26 -19.84 -18.48
C ILE A 264 4.47 -19.56 -19.38
N GLU A 265 4.66 -20.31 -20.44
CA GLU A 265 5.73 -20.13 -21.44
C GLU A 265 5.65 -18.76 -22.13
N LYS A 266 4.49 -18.13 -22.13
CA LYS A 266 4.32 -16.76 -22.61
C LYS A 266 5.02 -15.70 -21.73
N PHE A 267 5.46 -16.09 -20.54
CA PHE A 267 6.30 -15.23 -19.73
C PHE A 267 7.65 -14.92 -20.39
N ASP A 268 8.25 -15.89 -21.07
CA ASP A 268 9.52 -15.69 -21.79
C ASP A 268 9.35 -14.68 -22.93
N GLU A 269 8.24 -14.78 -23.68
CA GLU A 269 7.88 -13.78 -24.70
C GLU A 269 7.64 -12.38 -24.09
N PHE A 270 7.02 -12.31 -22.92
CA PHE A 270 6.87 -11.05 -22.22
C PHE A 270 8.22 -10.42 -21.89
N VAL A 271 9.14 -11.20 -21.33
CA VAL A 271 10.49 -10.71 -20.97
C VAL A 271 11.23 -10.18 -22.21
N GLU A 272 11.21 -10.93 -23.33
CA GLU A 272 11.82 -10.48 -24.59
C GLU A 272 11.21 -9.16 -25.08
N LYS A 273 9.88 -9.05 -25.09
CA LYS A 273 9.18 -7.85 -25.50
C LYS A 273 9.45 -6.67 -24.58
N TRP A 274 9.52 -6.92 -23.28
CA TRP A 274 9.80 -5.88 -22.29
C TRP A 274 11.19 -5.27 -22.53
N TYR A 275 12.21 -6.10 -22.74
CA TYR A 275 13.56 -5.63 -23.07
C TYR A 275 13.60 -4.88 -24.41
N ALA A 276 12.98 -5.43 -25.45
CA ALA A 276 12.90 -4.81 -26.77
C ALA A 276 12.15 -3.46 -26.76
N SER A 277 11.18 -3.27 -25.87
CA SER A 277 10.41 -2.04 -25.76
C SER A 277 11.11 -0.93 -24.95
N GLY A 278 12.37 -1.12 -24.58
CA GLY A 278 13.18 -0.13 -23.84
C GLY A 278 13.60 -0.58 -22.45
N GLY A 279 13.20 -1.77 -22.00
CA GLY A 279 13.57 -2.32 -20.70
C GLY A 279 15.08 -2.40 -20.49
N GLU A 280 15.86 -2.62 -21.56
CA GLU A 280 17.32 -2.63 -21.49
C GLU A 280 17.87 -1.25 -21.15
N ALA A 281 17.37 -0.19 -21.80
CA ALA A 281 17.79 1.18 -21.53
C ALA A 281 17.38 1.64 -20.13
N VAL A 282 16.16 1.31 -19.70
CA VAL A 282 15.64 1.61 -18.36
C VAL A 282 16.46 0.86 -17.31
N THR A 283 16.79 -0.42 -17.53
CA THR A 283 17.63 -1.20 -16.61
C THR A 283 19.01 -0.57 -16.44
N LYS A 284 19.61 -0.13 -17.53
CA LYS A 284 20.90 0.58 -17.49
C LYS A 284 20.80 1.86 -16.66
N ALA A 285 19.79 2.70 -16.95
CA ALA A 285 19.58 3.95 -16.20
C ALA A 285 19.30 3.71 -14.71
N ALA A 286 18.53 2.67 -14.38
CA ALA A 286 18.26 2.28 -12.99
C ALA A 286 19.54 1.85 -12.26
N ARG A 287 20.39 1.06 -12.89
CA ARG A 287 21.68 0.63 -12.32
C ARG A 287 22.65 1.81 -12.14
N GLU A 288 22.73 2.72 -13.11
CA GLU A 288 23.53 3.94 -12.98
C GLU A 288 23.05 4.84 -11.85
N TRP A 289 21.75 4.95 -11.64
CA TRP A 289 21.18 5.66 -10.49
C TRP A 289 21.55 4.97 -9.18
N TYR A 290 21.37 3.66 -9.10
CA TYR A 290 21.65 2.87 -7.90
C TYR A 290 23.12 2.98 -7.48
N GLU A 291 24.05 2.84 -8.41
CA GLU A 291 25.50 2.97 -8.15
C GLU A 291 25.87 4.37 -7.60
N LYS A 292 25.16 5.42 -8.02
CA LYS A 292 25.39 6.78 -7.51
C LYS A 292 24.82 6.98 -6.12
N THR A 293 23.77 6.26 -5.75
CA THR A 293 23.13 6.38 -4.42
C THR A 293 23.80 5.56 -3.34
N GLN A 294 24.65 4.60 -3.71
CA GLN A 294 25.45 3.79 -2.76
C GLN A 294 26.79 4.45 -2.38
N LYS A 295 27.14 5.58 -2.99
CA LYS A 295 28.36 6.37 -2.69
C LYS A 295 28.03 7.49 -1.72
#